data_dcea2bc9455c7ed0edc54167d8acf070
#
_entry.id   dcea2bc9455c7ed0edc54167d8acf070
#
_cell.length_a   1.000
_cell.length_b   1.000
_cell.length_c   1.000
_cell.angle_alpha   90.00
_cell.angle_beta   90.00
_cell.angle_gamma   90.00
#
_symmetry.space_group_name_H-M   'P 1'
#
loop_
_entity.id
_entity.type
_entity.pdbx_description
1 polymer ?
#
loop_
_entity_poly.entity_id
_entity_poly.type
_entity_poly.pdbx_seq_one_letter_code
_entity_poly.pdbx_strand_id
1 'polypeptide(L)'
;QKTKKWKSIETYGGKLVENCVQAIALVNGECDLAVESTMILHTPKVQEMIEDLDIPVFVDYSSYESHPLGRTEWIKLYGAMLNKEDAADSFFEKQAQVIEKLKGFENTEKTVAYFYVNTDGSIVVRKSEDYIPSMIEIAGGRYAFKNLKNVDSNAPSVKLTMEEFYATAVDADYLIYNGTIDGQVKSISDLEAKSNLFSEFKAVKEGNVWYTGKNLYQATDTVGELIMHMHLMLTDGDPKEMTFLEKMK
;
A
#
# COMPACT_ATOMS: atom_id res chain seq x y z
N GLN A 1 9.58 1.23 -37.74
CA GLN A 1 9.87 1.28 -36.26
C GLN A 1 9.34 0.01 -35.65
N LYS A 2 10.22 -0.87 -35.20
CA LYS A 2 9.81 -2.06 -34.39
C LYS A 2 9.41 -1.56 -33.01
N THR A 3 8.16 -1.70 -32.67
CA THR A 3 7.68 -1.51 -31.29
C THR A 3 8.43 -2.50 -30.40
N LYS A 4 9.35 -2.02 -29.55
CA LYS A 4 9.99 -2.84 -28.52
C LYS A 4 8.91 -3.38 -27.60
N LYS A 5 8.86 -4.68 -27.46
CA LYS A 5 7.87 -5.35 -26.62
C LYS A 5 8.47 -5.43 -25.22
N TRP A 6 8.02 -4.58 -24.32
CA TRP A 6 8.40 -4.61 -22.91
C TRP A 6 7.96 -5.94 -22.30
N LYS A 7 8.87 -6.63 -21.64
CA LYS A 7 8.57 -7.82 -20.85
C LYS A 7 8.65 -7.41 -19.38
N SER A 8 7.55 -7.56 -18.65
CA SER A 8 7.62 -7.52 -17.19
C SER A 8 8.43 -8.75 -16.73
N ILE A 9 9.49 -8.52 -16.00
CA ILE A 9 10.21 -9.58 -15.29
C ILE A 9 9.50 -9.69 -13.94
N GLU A 10 8.83 -10.81 -13.69
CA GLU A 10 8.24 -11.08 -12.39
C GLU A 10 9.36 -11.11 -11.34
N THR A 11 9.19 -10.32 -10.28
CA THR A 11 10.12 -10.26 -9.15
C THR A 11 10.11 -11.59 -8.41
N TYR A 12 11.15 -12.38 -8.58
CA TYR A 12 11.38 -13.57 -7.75
C TYR A 12 12.17 -13.19 -6.51
N GLY A 13 11.57 -13.45 -5.34
CA GLY A 13 12.17 -13.13 -4.04
C GLY A 13 13.48 -13.86 -3.76
N GLY A 14 14.55 -13.11 -3.63
CA GLY A 14 15.58 -13.19 -2.62
C GLY A 14 16.48 -14.41 -2.48
N LYS A 15 16.89 -15.15 -3.56
CA LYS A 15 18.03 -16.09 -3.46
C LYS A 15 19.11 -15.76 -4.49
N LEU A 16 20.38 -15.93 -4.09
CA LEU A 16 21.57 -15.61 -4.92
C LEU A 16 21.52 -16.28 -6.32
N VAL A 17 20.93 -17.46 -6.42
CA VAL A 17 20.74 -18.19 -7.67
C VAL A 17 19.71 -17.52 -8.57
N GLU A 18 18.68 -16.93 -7.99
CA GLU A 18 17.63 -16.19 -8.72
C GLU A 18 18.19 -14.91 -9.32
N ASN A 19 19.10 -14.21 -8.63
CA ASN A 19 19.76 -13.03 -9.14
C ASN A 19 20.61 -13.33 -10.39
N CYS A 20 21.31 -14.44 -10.41
CA CYS A 20 22.07 -14.87 -11.60
C CYS A 20 21.16 -15.21 -12.78
N VAL A 21 20.01 -15.83 -12.54
CA VAL A 21 19.01 -16.14 -13.58
C VAL A 21 18.36 -14.86 -14.10
N GLN A 22 18.08 -13.89 -13.23
CA GLN A 22 17.58 -12.56 -13.63
C GLN A 22 18.61 -11.81 -14.48
N ALA A 23 19.89 -11.79 -14.09
CA ALA A 23 20.96 -11.16 -14.86
C ALA A 23 21.08 -11.78 -16.27
N ILE A 24 21.06 -13.12 -16.38
CA ILE A 24 21.08 -13.83 -17.66
C ILE A 24 19.83 -13.48 -18.49
N ALA A 25 18.66 -13.40 -17.88
CA ALA A 25 17.42 -13.05 -18.55
C ALA A 25 17.44 -11.60 -19.06
N LEU A 26 18.03 -10.66 -18.31
CA LEU A 26 18.21 -9.27 -18.73
C LEU A 26 19.12 -9.18 -19.96
N VAL A 27 20.28 -9.82 -19.94
CA VAL A 27 21.23 -9.82 -21.08
C VAL A 27 20.62 -10.49 -22.31
N ASN A 28 20.03 -11.67 -22.18
CA ASN A 28 19.38 -12.39 -23.28
C ASN A 28 18.10 -11.69 -23.79
N GLY A 29 17.51 -10.83 -22.96
CA GLY A 29 16.32 -10.07 -23.31
C GLY A 29 16.59 -8.72 -24.00
N GLU A 30 17.86 -8.35 -24.24
CA GLU A 30 18.25 -7.04 -24.77
C GLU A 30 17.65 -5.90 -23.92
N CYS A 31 17.91 -5.93 -22.60
CA CYS A 31 17.40 -4.93 -21.65
C CYS A 31 18.14 -3.60 -21.83
N ASP A 32 17.40 -2.51 -22.09
CA ASP A 32 17.98 -1.17 -22.24
C ASP A 32 18.04 -0.43 -20.89
N LEU A 33 17.21 -0.80 -19.92
CA LEU A 33 17.09 -0.16 -18.61
C LEU A 33 16.47 -1.15 -17.60
N ALA A 34 17.10 -1.32 -16.46
CA ALA A 34 16.48 -1.98 -15.31
C ALA A 34 15.78 -0.95 -14.43
N VAL A 35 14.50 -1.17 -14.13
CA VAL A 35 13.74 -0.36 -13.16
C VAL A 35 13.59 -1.17 -11.88
N GLU A 36 14.22 -0.71 -10.83
CA GLU A 36 14.27 -1.40 -9.55
C GLU A 36 13.56 -0.59 -8.47
N SER A 37 12.94 -1.29 -7.51
CA SER A 37 12.39 -0.62 -6.33
C SER A 37 13.50 -0.20 -5.35
N THR A 38 13.15 0.64 -4.38
CA THR A 38 14.08 1.03 -3.30
C THR A 38 14.65 -0.14 -2.49
N MET A 39 14.09 -1.34 -2.63
CA MET A 39 14.63 -2.55 -2.00
C MET A 39 16.04 -2.90 -2.50
N ILE A 40 16.41 -2.50 -3.72
CA ILE A 40 17.76 -2.72 -4.27
C ILE A 40 18.83 -1.99 -3.43
N LEU A 41 18.47 -0.88 -2.78
CA LEU A 41 19.36 -0.12 -1.92
C LEU A 41 19.85 -0.91 -0.69
N HIS A 42 19.11 -1.97 -0.29
CA HIS A 42 19.54 -2.89 0.77
C HIS A 42 20.53 -3.95 0.27
N THR A 43 20.69 -4.08 -1.05
CA THR A 43 21.58 -5.05 -1.69
C THR A 43 22.37 -4.39 -2.82
N PRO A 44 23.26 -3.40 -2.54
CA PRO A 44 23.98 -2.62 -3.56
C PRO A 44 24.72 -3.48 -4.58
N LYS A 45 25.21 -4.64 -4.16
CA LYS A 45 25.89 -5.61 -5.05
C LYS A 45 25.00 -6.09 -6.22
N VAL A 46 23.68 -6.13 -6.04
CA VAL A 46 22.76 -6.51 -7.12
C VAL A 46 22.71 -5.41 -8.17
N GLN A 47 22.68 -4.13 -7.73
CA GLN A 47 22.77 -3.00 -8.64
C GLN A 47 24.08 -3.01 -9.42
N GLU A 48 25.23 -3.16 -8.72
CA GLU A 48 26.55 -3.26 -9.35
C GLU A 48 26.60 -4.38 -10.41
N MET A 49 26.05 -5.56 -10.09
CA MET A 49 25.99 -6.70 -11.03
C MET A 49 25.17 -6.41 -12.28
N ILE A 50 24.10 -5.61 -12.19
CA ILE A 50 23.29 -5.21 -13.34
C ILE A 50 24.07 -4.19 -14.19
N GLU A 51 24.68 -3.21 -13.53
CA GLU A 51 25.47 -2.16 -14.19
C GLU A 51 26.73 -2.72 -14.87
N ASP A 52 27.36 -3.76 -14.30
CA ASP A 52 28.50 -4.48 -14.91
C ASP A 52 28.14 -5.21 -16.23
N LEU A 53 26.85 -5.36 -16.49
CA LEU A 53 26.32 -5.88 -17.76
C LEU A 53 26.00 -4.77 -18.77
N ASP A 54 26.48 -3.54 -18.55
CA ASP A 54 26.17 -2.35 -19.33
C ASP A 54 24.66 -2.02 -19.36
N ILE A 55 23.89 -2.43 -18.35
CA ILE A 55 22.46 -2.13 -18.18
C ILE A 55 22.33 -1.05 -17.12
N PRO A 56 21.90 0.18 -17.50
CA PRO A 56 21.68 1.23 -16.52
C PRO A 56 20.53 0.87 -15.56
N VAL A 57 20.67 1.24 -14.27
CA VAL A 57 19.67 0.98 -13.24
C VAL A 57 18.98 2.30 -12.89
N PHE A 58 17.66 2.32 -12.98
CA PHE A 58 16.81 3.38 -12.47
C PHE A 58 16.10 2.90 -11.21
N VAL A 59 16.28 3.62 -10.08
CA VAL A 59 15.60 3.29 -8.83
C VAL A 59 14.31 4.08 -8.72
N ASP A 60 13.18 3.37 -8.62
CA ASP A 60 11.86 3.95 -8.40
C ASP A 60 11.66 4.28 -6.92
N TYR A 61 11.49 5.56 -6.60
CA TYR A 61 11.23 6.07 -5.27
C TYR A 61 9.73 6.33 -4.99
N SER A 62 8.83 5.90 -5.85
CA SER A 62 7.38 6.10 -5.68
C SER A 62 6.87 5.62 -4.31
N SER A 63 7.53 4.61 -3.74
CA SER A 63 7.20 4.07 -2.42
C SER A 63 7.46 5.02 -1.26
N TYR A 64 8.28 6.08 -1.46
CA TYR A 64 8.53 7.10 -0.43
C TYR A 64 7.59 8.30 -0.51
N GLU A 65 6.73 8.37 -1.54
CA GLU A 65 5.72 9.42 -1.61
C GLU A 65 4.71 9.26 -0.47
N SER A 66 4.56 10.32 0.30
CA SER A 66 3.60 10.37 1.43
C SER A 66 2.17 10.67 0.97
N HIS A 67 2.03 11.38 -0.17
CA HIS A 67 0.71 11.64 -0.75
C HIS A 67 0.32 10.53 -1.73
N PRO A 68 -0.89 9.97 -1.64
CA PRO A 68 -1.29 8.86 -2.51
C PRO A 68 -1.22 9.19 -4.00
N LEU A 69 -1.62 10.39 -4.42
CA LEU A 69 -1.45 10.81 -5.82
C LEU A 69 0.01 10.99 -6.24
N GLY A 70 0.89 11.38 -5.33
CA GLY A 70 2.33 11.45 -5.62
C GLY A 70 2.86 10.10 -6.10
N ARG A 71 2.43 9.01 -5.45
CA ARG A 71 2.78 7.65 -5.88
C ARG A 71 2.29 7.33 -7.28
N THR A 72 1.05 7.71 -7.60
CA THR A 72 0.45 7.47 -8.92
C THR A 72 1.08 8.37 -9.98
N GLU A 73 1.53 9.59 -9.62
CA GLU A 73 2.11 10.55 -10.55
C GLU A 73 3.39 10.06 -11.23
N TRP A 74 4.11 9.12 -10.62
CA TRP A 74 5.27 8.46 -11.23
C TRP A 74 4.95 7.81 -12.58
N ILE A 75 3.67 7.51 -12.86
CA ILE A 75 3.25 7.02 -14.18
C ILE A 75 3.62 7.99 -15.30
N LYS A 76 3.67 9.31 -15.03
CA LYS A 76 4.06 10.34 -16.02
C LYS A 76 5.51 10.20 -16.44
N LEU A 77 6.40 9.86 -15.48
CA LEU A 77 7.79 9.56 -15.78
C LEU A 77 7.92 8.35 -16.71
N TYR A 78 7.18 7.28 -16.40
CA TYR A 78 7.15 6.09 -17.28
C TYR A 78 6.51 6.41 -18.63
N GLY A 79 5.49 7.27 -18.66
CA GLY A 79 4.89 7.79 -19.88
C GLY A 79 5.93 8.48 -20.76
N ALA A 80 6.73 9.38 -20.20
CA ALA A 80 7.80 10.08 -20.91
C ALA A 80 8.88 9.12 -21.42
N MET A 81 9.32 8.15 -20.60
CA MET A 81 10.30 7.14 -21.04
C MET A 81 9.82 6.29 -22.21
N LEU A 82 8.50 6.11 -22.35
CA LEU A 82 7.88 5.21 -23.30
C LEU A 82 7.20 5.92 -24.50
N ASN A 83 7.28 7.25 -24.58
CA ASN A 83 6.50 8.10 -25.51
C ASN A 83 4.99 7.82 -25.39
N LYS A 84 4.47 7.81 -24.15
CA LYS A 84 3.08 7.55 -23.78
C LYS A 84 2.54 8.62 -22.84
N GLU A 85 3.01 9.85 -22.95
CA GLU A 85 2.69 10.97 -22.06
C GLU A 85 1.18 11.19 -21.98
N ASP A 86 0.48 11.27 -23.12
CA ASP A 86 -0.98 11.48 -23.15
C ASP A 86 -1.74 10.39 -22.41
N ALA A 87 -1.29 9.13 -22.52
CA ALA A 87 -1.91 8.01 -21.83
C ALA A 87 -1.65 8.07 -20.32
N ALA A 88 -0.44 8.44 -19.92
CA ALA A 88 -0.05 8.59 -18.52
C ALA A 88 -0.80 9.74 -17.85
N ASP A 89 -0.88 10.90 -18.53
CA ASP A 89 -1.63 12.05 -18.06
C ASP A 89 -3.11 11.74 -17.91
N SER A 90 -3.72 11.15 -18.94
CA SER A 90 -5.14 10.74 -18.88
C SER A 90 -5.43 9.77 -17.76
N PHE A 91 -4.50 8.87 -17.47
CA PHE A 91 -4.63 7.91 -16.38
C PHE A 91 -4.52 8.61 -15.01
N PHE A 92 -3.50 9.44 -14.83
CA PHE A 92 -3.31 10.20 -13.60
C PHE A 92 -4.51 11.10 -13.30
N GLU A 93 -5.01 11.84 -14.29
CA GLU A 93 -6.15 12.73 -14.14
C GLU A 93 -7.42 11.99 -13.68
N LYS A 94 -7.65 10.76 -14.14
CA LYS A 94 -8.77 9.95 -13.65
C LYS A 94 -8.67 9.67 -12.15
N GLN A 95 -7.48 9.37 -11.65
CA GLN A 95 -7.25 9.13 -10.23
C GLN A 95 -7.40 10.44 -9.42
N ALA A 96 -6.86 11.54 -9.94
CA ALA A 96 -6.98 12.86 -9.32
C ALA A 96 -8.44 13.33 -9.22
N GLN A 97 -9.25 13.09 -10.26
CA GLN A 97 -10.68 13.46 -10.27
C GLN A 97 -11.49 12.77 -9.15
N VAL A 98 -11.11 11.56 -8.73
CA VAL A 98 -11.78 10.91 -7.60
C VAL A 98 -11.56 11.71 -6.33
N ILE A 99 -10.32 12.15 -6.08
CA ILE A 99 -9.98 12.96 -4.90
C ILE A 99 -10.68 14.32 -4.95
N GLU A 100 -10.72 14.96 -6.13
CA GLU A 100 -11.46 16.24 -6.29
C GLU A 100 -12.95 16.11 -5.95
N LYS A 101 -13.59 15.01 -6.33
CA LYS A 101 -15.00 14.75 -5.96
C LYS A 101 -15.17 14.65 -4.46
N LEU A 102 -14.19 14.12 -3.74
CA LEU A 102 -14.27 13.94 -2.28
C LEU A 102 -14.03 15.24 -1.50
N LYS A 103 -13.39 16.26 -2.08
CA LYS A 103 -13.16 17.55 -1.42
C LYS A 103 -14.45 18.29 -0.99
N GLY A 104 -15.59 17.96 -1.61
CA GLY A 104 -16.89 18.55 -1.27
C GLY A 104 -17.60 17.88 -0.08
N PHE A 105 -17.08 16.78 0.44
CA PHE A 105 -17.68 16.08 1.56
C PHE A 105 -17.08 16.54 2.89
N GLU A 106 -17.93 16.70 3.89
CA GLU A 106 -17.48 16.98 5.25
C GLU A 106 -16.78 15.74 5.84
N ASN A 107 -15.77 15.97 6.67
CA ASN A 107 -15.11 14.89 7.39
C ASN A 107 -16.12 14.25 8.36
N THR A 108 -16.20 12.92 8.34
CA THR A 108 -17.12 12.15 9.18
C THR A 108 -16.71 12.12 10.65
N GLU A 109 -15.51 12.60 10.97
CA GLU A 109 -14.87 12.52 12.29
C GLU A 109 -14.66 11.06 12.79
N LYS A 110 -15.06 10.06 12.01
CA LYS A 110 -14.92 8.65 12.35
C LYS A 110 -13.45 8.23 12.34
N THR A 111 -13.04 7.52 13.36
CA THR A 111 -11.65 7.07 13.54
C THR A 111 -11.42 5.70 12.92
N VAL A 112 -10.28 5.56 12.24
CA VAL A 112 -9.89 4.34 11.52
C VAL A 112 -8.52 3.87 12.00
N ALA A 113 -8.41 2.61 12.44
CA ALA A 113 -7.15 1.95 12.69
C ALA A 113 -6.81 0.99 11.55
N TYR A 114 -5.67 1.21 10.88
CA TYR A 114 -5.13 0.34 9.83
C TYR A 114 -3.91 -0.41 10.36
N PHE A 115 -3.94 -1.74 10.33
CA PHE A 115 -2.93 -2.57 10.99
C PHE A 115 -2.83 -3.98 10.42
N TYR A 116 -1.78 -4.70 10.82
CA TYR A 116 -1.73 -6.17 10.75
C TYR A 116 -1.03 -6.74 11.99
N VAL A 117 -1.23 -8.04 12.23
CA VAL A 117 -0.60 -8.78 13.33
C VAL A 117 0.56 -9.60 12.79
N ASN A 118 1.75 -9.39 13.33
CA ASN A 118 2.93 -10.18 13.00
C ASN A 118 2.85 -11.60 13.57
N THR A 119 3.72 -12.48 13.10
CA THR A 119 3.86 -13.85 13.60
C THR A 119 4.30 -13.93 15.06
N ASP A 120 4.96 -12.89 15.58
CA ASP A 120 5.36 -12.75 17.00
C ASP A 120 4.25 -12.14 17.88
N GLY A 121 3.06 -11.89 17.32
CA GLY A 121 1.93 -11.28 18.04
C GLY A 121 2.00 -9.76 18.14
N SER A 122 3.07 -9.11 17.70
CA SER A 122 3.14 -7.65 17.67
C SER A 122 2.21 -7.08 16.60
N ILE A 123 1.70 -5.88 16.85
CA ILE A 123 0.84 -5.16 15.92
C ILE A 123 1.68 -4.16 15.12
N VAL A 124 1.50 -4.12 13.81
CA VAL A 124 2.16 -3.14 12.95
C VAL A 124 1.13 -2.16 12.42
N VAL A 125 1.40 -0.89 12.65
CA VAL A 125 0.59 0.25 12.19
C VAL A 125 1.43 1.17 11.30
N ARG A 126 0.80 2.03 10.50
CA ARG A 126 1.50 3.01 9.67
C ARG A 126 1.86 4.25 10.48
N LYS A 127 2.97 4.90 10.13
CA LYS A 127 3.28 6.24 10.64
C LYS A 127 2.30 7.26 10.08
N SER A 128 2.09 8.35 10.80
CA SER A 128 1.16 9.42 10.40
C SER A 128 1.48 10.03 9.04
N GLU A 129 2.76 10.05 8.67
CA GLU A 129 3.27 10.61 7.41
C GLU A 129 3.20 9.63 6.23
N ASP A 130 2.75 8.38 6.46
CA ASP A 130 2.60 7.39 5.39
C ASP A 130 1.35 7.69 4.54
N TYR A 131 1.35 7.21 3.30
CA TYR A 131 0.26 7.45 2.35
C TYR A 131 -1.08 6.82 2.77
N ILE A 132 -1.09 5.75 3.56
CA ILE A 132 -2.33 5.11 4.05
C ILE A 132 -3.11 6.04 4.99
N PRO A 133 -2.52 6.64 6.05
CA PRO A 133 -3.17 7.70 6.82
C PRO A 133 -3.69 8.85 5.96
N SER A 134 -2.91 9.30 4.98
CA SER A 134 -3.33 10.34 4.04
C SER A 134 -4.58 9.92 3.24
N MET A 135 -4.66 8.66 2.80
CA MET A 135 -5.87 8.15 2.13
C MET A 135 -7.10 8.14 3.04
N ILE A 136 -6.94 7.75 4.30
CA ILE A 136 -8.02 7.77 5.30
C ILE A 136 -8.53 9.20 5.50
N GLU A 137 -7.63 10.18 5.61
CA GLU A 137 -8.01 11.59 5.78
C GLU A 137 -8.70 12.16 4.52
N ILE A 138 -8.19 11.86 3.32
CA ILE A 138 -8.82 12.27 2.05
C ILE A 138 -10.22 11.63 1.90
N ALA A 139 -10.38 10.39 2.36
CA ALA A 139 -11.67 9.70 2.36
C ALA A 139 -12.69 10.28 3.36
N GLY A 140 -12.29 11.23 4.22
CA GLY A 140 -13.14 11.88 5.20
C GLY A 140 -13.17 11.18 6.57
N GLY A 141 -12.15 10.38 6.90
CA GLY A 141 -11.95 9.79 8.22
C GLY A 141 -10.81 10.44 9.00
N ARG A 142 -10.52 9.90 10.18
CA ARG A 142 -9.38 10.26 11.01
C ARG A 142 -8.53 9.02 11.30
N TYR A 143 -7.23 9.12 11.10
CA TYR A 143 -6.33 8.03 11.45
C TYR A 143 -6.13 7.93 12.97
N ALA A 144 -6.36 6.75 13.55
CA ALA A 144 -6.31 6.55 15.01
C ALA A 144 -4.91 6.80 15.61
N PHE A 145 -3.84 6.55 14.85
CA PHE A 145 -2.45 6.66 15.30
C PHE A 145 -1.76 7.96 14.85
N LYS A 146 -2.52 9.03 14.63
CA LYS A 146 -1.99 10.33 14.19
C LYS A 146 -0.91 10.91 15.12
N ASN A 147 -0.94 10.59 16.40
CA ASN A 147 -0.06 11.14 17.43
C ASN A 147 1.03 10.16 17.89
N LEU A 148 1.32 9.11 17.13
CA LEU A 148 2.45 8.24 17.44
C LEU A 148 3.75 9.05 17.38
N LYS A 149 4.27 9.40 18.57
CA LYS A 149 5.52 10.13 18.74
C LYS A 149 6.69 9.15 18.82
N ASN A 150 7.85 9.61 18.33
CA ASN A 150 9.18 9.03 18.58
C ASN A 150 9.39 7.64 17.99
N VAL A 151 9.38 7.56 16.69
CA VAL A 151 9.92 6.39 16.04
C VAL A 151 11.11 6.81 15.19
N ASP A 152 12.30 6.73 15.80
CA ASP A 152 13.61 7.01 15.20
C ASP A 152 13.99 5.99 14.10
N SER A 153 13.06 5.59 13.26
CA SER A 153 13.35 4.74 12.13
C SER A 153 12.85 5.36 10.84
N ASN A 154 13.59 5.18 9.76
CA ASN A 154 13.14 5.55 8.40
C ASN A 154 12.04 4.61 7.86
N ALA A 155 11.62 3.61 8.65
CA ALA A 155 10.56 2.69 8.26
C ALA A 155 9.18 3.40 8.22
N PRO A 156 8.31 3.08 7.25
CA PRO A 156 6.99 3.69 7.11
C PRO A 156 5.98 3.17 8.14
N SER A 157 6.37 2.21 8.97
CA SER A 157 5.50 1.55 9.94
C SER A 157 6.16 1.44 11.31
N VAL A 158 5.32 1.25 12.33
CA VAL A 158 5.69 1.12 13.73
C VAL A 158 5.18 -0.20 14.28
N LYS A 159 6.00 -0.86 15.07
CA LYS A 159 5.66 -2.04 15.84
C LYS A 159 5.17 -1.64 17.23
N LEU A 160 3.99 -2.12 17.59
CA LEU A 160 3.35 -1.90 18.90
C LEU A 160 3.12 -3.24 19.58
N THR A 161 3.07 -3.24 20.91
CA THR A 161 2.49 -4.34 21.65
C THR A 161 0.97 -4.33 21.48
N MET A 162 0.31 -5.44 21.81
CA MET A 162 -1.16 -5.50 21.77
C MET A 162 -1.80 -4.51 22.75
N GLU A 163 -1.17 -4.28 23.91
CA GLU A 163 -1.64 -3.32 24.92
C GLU A 163 -1.57 -1.87 24.42
N GLU A 164 -0.48 -1.49 23.75
CA GLU A 164 -0.32 -0.15 23.14
C GLU A 164 -1.34 0.08 22.03
N PHE A 165 -1.55 -0.94 21.20
CA PHE A 165 -2.56 -0.90 20.15
C PHE A 165 -3.97 -0.77 20.74
N TYR A 166 -4.29 -1.59 21.74
CA TYR A 166 -5.57 -1.55 22.45
C TYR A 166 -5.82 -0.18 23.07
N ALA A 167 -4.86 0.35 23.83
CA ALA A 167 -5.00 1.66 24.49
C ALA A 167 -5.31 2.81 23.50
N THR A 168 -4.89 2.68 22.24
CA THR A 168 -5.10 3.73 21.22
C THR A 168 -6.33 3.49 20.36
N ALA A 169 -6.64 2.24 20.04
CA ALA A 169 -7.60 1.91 18.99
C ALA A 169 -8.87 1.19 19.50
N VAL A 170 -9.00 0.92 20.81
CA VAL A 170 -10.17 0.22 21.36
C VAL A 170 -11.49 0.93 21.02
N ASP A 171 -11.49 2.25 21.02
CA ASP A 171 -12.66 3.09 20.71
C ASP A 171 -12.72 3.53 19.24
N ALA A 172 -11.82 3.03 18.38
CA ALA A 172 -11.87 3.34 16.95
C ALA A 172 -13.19 2.86 16.32
N ASP A 173 -13.77 3.72 15.46
CA ASP A 173 -15.03 3.42 14.78
C ASP A 173 -14.89 2.31 13.75
N TYR A 174 -13.72 2.20 13.12
CA TYR A 174 -13.41 1.21 12.10
C TYR A 174 -12.03 0.58 12.32
N LEU A 175 -11.95 -0.72 12.06
CA LEU A 175 -10.70 -1.46 11.93
C LEU A 175 -10.51 -1.91 10.48
N ILE A 176 -9.34 -1.65 9.91
CA ILE A 176 -8.95 -2.18 8.60
C ILE A 176 -7.71 -3.08 8.79
N TYR A 177 -7.90 -4.36 8.59
CA TYR A 177 -6.80 -5.33 8.61
C TYR A 177 -6.05 -5.33 7.28
N ASN A 178 -4.74 -5.19 7.32
CA ASN A 178 -3.89 -5.25 6.14
C ASN A 178 -3.68 -6.70 5.66
N GLY A 179 -4.57 -7.19 4.82
CA GLY A 179 -4.51 -8.54 4.26
C GLY A 179 -3.41 -8.76 3.21
N THR A 180 -2.65 -7.70 2.83
CA THR A 180 -1.52 -7.87 1.89
C THR A 180 -0.37 -8.66 2.51
N ILE A 181 -0.20 -8.56 3.82
CA ILE A 181 0.88 -9.24 4.57
C ILE A 181 0.41 -10.62 5.04
N ASP A 182 -0.77 -10.69 5.64
CA ASP A 182 -1.38 -11.93 6.11
C ASP A 182 -2.80 -12.08 5.55
N GLY A 183 -2.90 -12.71 4.39
CA GLY A 183 -4.19 -12.96 3.72
C GLY A 183 -5.04 -14.07 4.34
N GLN A 184 -4.70 -14.55 5.53
CA GLN A 184 -5.47 -15.59 6.24
C GLN A 184 -6.60 -15.00 7.09
N VAL A 185 -6.45 -13.75 7.56
CA VAL A 185 -7.43 -13.07 8.43
C VAL A 185 -8.50 -12.41 7.56
N LYS A 186 -9.68 -13.03 7.49
CA LYS A 186 -10.82 -12.58 6.65
C LYS A 186 -12.14 -12.53 7.40
N SER A 187 -12.17 -13.03 8.63
CA SER A 187 -13.35 -13.05 9.49
C SER A 187 -13.03 -12.50 10.88
N ILE A 188 -14.06 -12.15 11.62
CA ILE A 188 -13.92 -11.74 13.04
C ILE A 188 -13.27 -12.87 13.84
N SER A 189 -13.66 -14.13 13.61
CA SER A 189 -13.08 -15.27 14.30
C SER A 189 -11.59 -15.46 13.99
N ASP A 190 -11.13 -15.20 12.75
CA ASP A 190 -9.70 -15.23 12.42
C ASP A 190 -8.93 -14.13 13.16
N LEU A 191 -9.54 -12.94 13.29
CA LEU A 191 -8.95 -11.81 14.01
C LEU A 191 -8.86 -12.13 15.52
N GLU A 192 -9.92 -12.63 16.13
CA GLU A 192 -9.96 -13.04 17.54
C GLU A 192 -9.00 -14.19 17.83
N ALA A 193 -8.76 -15.07 16.87
CA ALA A 193 -7.73 -16.13 16.99
C ALA A 193 -6.30 -15.56 17.10
N LYS A 194 -6.04 -14.34 16.61
CA LYS A 194 -4.75 -13.65 16.83
C LYS A 194 -4.63 -13.11 18.26
N SER A 195 -5.72 -12.61 18.84
CA SER A 195 -5.82 -12.19 20.24
C SER A 195 -7.29 -12.05 20.66
N ASN A 196 -7.65 -12.63 21.77
CA ASN A 196 -9.01 -12.49 22.34
C ASN A 196 -9.36 -11.03 22.69
N LEU A 197 -8.37 -10.14 22.85
CA LEU A 197 -8.61 -8.73 23.12
C LEU A 197 -9.38 -8.04 21.99
N PHE A 198 -9.33 -8.55 20.75
CA PHE A 198 -10.07 -7.94 19.65
C PHE A 198 -11.59 -7.93 19.89
N SER A 199 -12.15 -8.88 20.66
CA SER A 199 -13.57 -8.87 21.03
C SER A 199 -14.00 -7.64 21.82
N GLU A 200 -13.05 -6.96 22.47
CA GLU A 200 -13.33 -5.76 23.27
C GLU A 200 -13.38 -4.46 22.46
N PHE A 201 -12.89 -4.48 21.22
CA PHE A 201 -12.87 -3.28 20.36
C PHE A 201 -14.28 -2.86 19.93
N LYS A 202 -14.55 -1.55 19.98
CA LYS A 202 -15.81 -0.95 19.51
C LYS A 202 -16.17 -1.41 18.11
N ALA A 203 -15.23 -1.31 17.18
CA ALA A 203 -15.46 -1.68 15.79
C ALA A 203 -15.83 -3.16 15.61
N VAL A 204 -15.29 -4.06 16.44
CA VAL A 204 -15.64 -5.50 16.42
C VAL A 204 -17.07 -5.68 16.92
N LYS A 205 -17.43 -5.06 18.04
CA LYS A 205 -18.78 -5.12 18.63
C LYS A 205 -19.86 -4.55 17.71
N GLU A 206 -19.51 -3.54 16.92
CA GLU A 206 -20.40 -2.87 15.96
C GLU A 206 -20.36 -3.50 14.55
N GLY A 207 -19.48 -4.48 14.31
CA GLY A 207 -19.30 -5.13 13.01
C GLY A 207 -18.67 -4.21 11.96
N ASN A 208 -17.84 -3.25 12.37
CA ASN A 208 -17.14 -2.30 11.51
C ASN A 208 -15.68 -2.70 11.28
N VAL A 209 -15.45 -3.96 10.99
CA VAL A 209 -14.13 -4.52 10.70
C VAL A 209 -14.04 -4.90 9.23
N TRP A 210 -12.99 -4.43 8.60
CA TRP A 210 -12.72 -4.61 7.18
C TRP A 210 -11.32 -5.18 6.98
N TYR A 211 -11.07 -5.77 5.83
CA TYR A 211 -9.73 -6.19 5.44
C TYR A 211 -9.44 -5.81 3.99
N THR A 212 -8.17 -5.65 3.67
CA THR A 212 -7.71 -5.41 2.31
C THR A 212 -7.31 -6.72 1.65
N GLY A 213 -7.63 -6.87 0.37
CA GLY A 213 -7.15 -7.98 -0.43
C GLY A 213 -5.63 -7.93 -0.66
N LYS A 214 -5.04 -9.04 -1.09
CA LYS A 214 -3.60 -9.13 -1.44
C LYS A 214 -3.20 -8.15 -2.56
N ASN A 215 -4.14 -7.78 -3.41
CA ASN A 215 -3.91 -6.92 -4.59
C ASN A 215 -3.52 -5.48 -4.21
N LEU A 216 -3.82 -5.03 -2.98
CA LEU A 216 -3.55 -3.67 -2.56
C LEU A 216 -2.07 -3.29 -2.65
N TYR A 217 -1.16 -4.23 -2.41
CA TYR A 217 0.28 -3.95 -2.44
C TYR A 217 0.78 -3.46 -3.80
N GLN A 218 0.14 -3.89 -4.89
CA GLN A 218 0.48 -3.52 -6.27
C GLN A 218 -0.53 -2.56 -6.90
N ALA A 219 -1.44 -1.98 -6.12
CA ALA A 219 -2.55 -1.16 -6.58
C ALA A 219 -2.25 0.35 -6.57
N THR A 220 -0.99 0.73 -6.80
CA THR A 220 -0.58 2.16 -6.88
C THR A 220 -1.28 2.90 -8.03
N ASP A 221 -1.71 2.15 -9.04
CA ASP A 221 -2.47 2.64 -10.18
C ASP A 221 -3.95 2.90 -9.88
N THR A 222 -4.50 2.34 -8.81
CA THR A 222 -5.93 2.43 -8.44
C THR A 222 -6.15 3.13 -7.09
N VAL A 223 -5.23 4.00 -6.72
CA VAL A 223 -5.25 4.73 -5.45
C VAL A 223 -6.55 5.53 -5.25
N GLY A 224 -7.07 6.16 -6.32
CA GLY A 224 -8.34 6.88 -6.26
C GLY A 224 -9.52 5.97 -5.91
N GLU A 225 -9.57 4.77 -6.50
CA GLU A 225 -10.62 3.79 -6.19
C GLU A 225 -10.54 3.33 -4.73
N LEU A 226 -9.33 3.08 -4.22
CA LEU A 226 -9.16 2.69 -2.82
C LEU A 226 -9.62 3.79 -1.86
N ILE A 227 -9.31 5.06 -2.15
CA ILE A 227 -9.78 6.20 -1.36
C ILE A 227 -11.31 6.28 -1.42
N MET A 228 -11.91 6.07 -2.59
CA MET A 228 -13.37 6.03 -2.74
C MET A 228 -13.99 4.89 -1.91
N HIS A 229 -13.37 3.70 -1.88
CA HIS A 229 -13.86 2.59 -1.06
C HIS A 229 -13.75 2.90 0.44
N MET A 230 -12.69 3.58 0.88
CA MET A 230 -12.60 4.08 2.26
C MET A 230 -13.71 5.11 2.54
N HIS A 231 -14.01 6.00 1.60
CA HIS A 231 -15.11 6.95 1.73
C HIS A 231 -16.47 6.25 1.85
N LEU A 232 -16.76 5.28 0.98
CA LEU A 232 -17.97 4.47 1.04
C LEU A 232 -18.08 3.71 2.38
N MET A 233 -16.98 3.14 2.86
CA MET A 233 -16.94 2.51 4.18
C MET A 233 -17.34 3.49 5.30
N LEU A 234 -16.80 4.72 5.26
CA LEU A 234 -17.05 5.75 6.27
C LEU A 234 -18.47 6.33 6.20
N THR A 235 -19.13 6.26 5.04
CA THR A 235 -20.46 6.83 4.77
C THR A 235 -21.55 5.77 4.61
N ASP A 236 -21.29 4.55 5.06
CA ASP A 236 -22.22 3.41 5.00
C ASP A 236 -22.71 3.08 3.57
N GLY A 237 -21.82 3.26 2.56
CA GLY A 237 -22.06 2.87 1.17
C GLY A 237 -22.17 1.35 0.98
N ASP A 238 -22.66 0.90 -0.21
CA ASP A 238 -22.85 -0.52 -0.47
C ASP A 238 -21.49 -1.26 -0.55
N PRO A 239 -21.22 -2.24 0.31
CA PRO A 239 -19.99 -3.02 0.27
C PRO A 239 -19.75 -3.77 -1.06
N LYS A 240 -20.79 -3.99 -1.87
CA LYS A 240 -20.67 -4.65 -3.18
C LYS A 240 -19.96 -3.77 -4.23
N GLU A 241 -19.90 -2.46 -4.00
CA GLU A 241 -19.19 -1.52 -4.86
C GLU A 241 -17.70 -1.46 -4.55
N MET A 242 -17.23 -2.18 -3.51
CA MET A 242 -15.85 -2.16 -3.04
C MET A 242 -15.08 -3.40 -3.50
N THR A 243 -13.97 -3.20 -4.20
CA THR A 243 -13.10 -4.30 -4.69
C THR A 243 -11.82 -4.46 -3.86
N PHE A 244 -11.41 -3.41 -3.12
CA PHE A 244 -10.18 -3.39 -2.32
C PHE A 244 -10.43 -3.55 -0.82
N LEU A 245 -11.64 -3.30 -0.37
CA LEU A 245 -12.05 -3.45 1.02
C LEU A 245 -13.22 -4.44 1.09
N GLU A 246 -13.04 -5.46 1.90
CA GLU A 246 -14.08 -6.45 2.17
C GLU A 246 -14.46 -6.40 3.66
N LYS A 247 -15.75 -6.44 3.96
CA LYS A 247 -16.25 -6.44 5.33
C LYS A 247 -16.08 -7.83 5.94
N MET A 248 -15.47 -7.92 7.11
CA MET A 248 -15.38 -9.18 7.86
C MET A 248 -16.77 -9.63 8.34
N LYS A 249 -16.97 -10.94 8.34
CA LYS A 249 -18.20 -11.59 8.84
C LYS A 249 -17.90 -12.41 10.08
#